data_47c30186172ac317c5a5ba0bd44c1680
#
_entry.id   47c30186172ac317c5a5ba0bd44c1680
#
_cell.length_a   1.000
_cell.length_b   1.000
_cell.length_c   1.000
_cell.angle_alpha   90.00
_cell.angle_beta   90.00
_cell.angle_gamma   90.00
#
_symmetry.space_group_name_H-M   'P 1'
#
loop_
_entity.id
_entity.type
_entity.pdbx_description
1 polymer ?
#
loop_
_entity_poly.entity_id
_entity_poly.type
_entity_poly.pdbx_seq_one_letter_code
_entity_poly.pdbx_strand_id
1 'polypeptide(L)'
;HDALPIFIGKIMKIRYEAMVVYRPESGKMAEYGLDKPQARIAVDYTDTDGNAKNYELFISKNGPVGEDADKAARYVYSRDGQAIYIIRESNLDSFFQLTPEAFLSLNVAPVKKENFDTLTITTAAGSAEFTIKRGIGRDAEVYVLNGAEITEARFNSIYYQLYAFSAERRVSDIADQLTKEPVLTYVYSDSAVGGGNVQVELIPYDQNYYGAKVNGKAFLLVNRQRVNEIS
;
A
#
# COMPACT_ATOMS: atom_id res chain seq x y z
N HIS A 1 4.76 2.10 0.61
CA HIS A 1 4.32 3.43 1.05
C HIS A 1 2.79 3.59 1.12
N ASP A 2 1.99 2.69 0.50
CA ASP A 2 0.53 2.85 0.41
C ASP A 2 -0.24 2.23 1.61
N ALA A 3 0.44 1.49 2.46
CA ALA A 3 -0.15 0.84 3.63
C ALA A 3 -0.59 1.85 4.71
N LEU A 4 0.20 2.90 4.92
CA LEU A 4 -0.05 3.88 5.96
C LEU A 4 -1.34 4.69 5.74
N PRO A 5 -1.67 5.21 4.54
CA PRO A 5 -2.94 5.87 4.28
C PRO A 5 -4.16 4.97 4.50
N ILE A 6 -4.07 3.69 4.13
CA ILE A 6 -5.15 2.72 4.34
C ILE A 6 -5.37 2.49 5.84
N PHE A 7 -4.30 2.31 6.61
CA PHE A 7 -4.37 2.10 8.05
C PHE A 7 -4.91 3.34 8.79
N ILE A 8 -4.38 4.53 8.47
CA ILE A 8 -4.87 5.80 9.02
C ILE A 8 -6.35 5.99 8.69
N GLY A 9 -6.76 5.72 7.45
CA GLY A 9 -8.16 5.80 7.05
C GLY A 9 -9.09 4.86 7.83
N LYS A 10 -8.60 3.71 8.31
CA LYS A 10 -9.34 2.82 9.21
C LYS A 10 -9.42 3.40 10.63
N ILE A 11 -8.32 3.92 11.17
CA ILE A 11 -8.29 4.55 12.50
C ILE A 11 -9.27 5.73 12.56
N MET A 12 -9.30 6.57 11.54
CA MET A 12 -10.20 7.74 11.47
C MET A 12 -11.69 7.35 11.40
N LYS A 13 -12.01 6.11 11.06
CA LYS A 13 -13.39 5.59 11.02
C LYS A 13 -13.82 4.94 12.33
N ILE A 14 -12.95 4.83 13.32
CA ILE A 14 -13.30 4.29 14.64
C ILE A 14 -14.37 5.20 15.26
N ARG A 15 -15.51 4.61 15.63
CA ARG A 15 -16.60 5.31 16.29
C ARG A 15 -16.85 4.71 17.65
N TYR A 16 -16.80 5.55 18.66
CA TYR A 16 -17.18 5.19 20.02
C TYR A 16 -18.69 5.22 20.20
N GLU A 17 -19.25 4.24 20.90
CA GLU A 17 -20.67 4.17 21.24
C GLU A 17 -20.98 5.05 22.47
N ALA A 18 -20.16 4.90 23.50
CA ALA A 18 -20.32 5.64 24.75
C ALA A 18 -18.98 5.81 25.46
N MET A 19 -18.86 6.90 26.20
CA MET A 19 -17.78 7.08 27.17
C MET A 19 -18.22 6.47 28.51
N VAL A 20 -17.35 5.64 29.09
CA VAL A 20 -17.61 4.93 30.35
C VAL A 20 -16.94 5.62 31.53
N VAL A 21 -15.66 5.98 31.36
CA VAL A 21 -14.86 6.62 32.41
C VAL A 21 -13.98 7.68 31.78
N TYR A 22 -14.03 8.88 32.34
CA TYR A 22 -13.08 9.95 32.00
C TYR A 22 -11.97 10.00 33.03
N ARG A 23 -10.72 10.11 32.58
CA ARG A 23 -9.49 10.10 33.39
C ARG A 23 -9.49 8.94 34.40
N PRO A 24 -9.44 7.68 33.91
CA PRO A 24 -9.47 6.52 34.78
C PRO A 24 -8.24 6.50 35.68
N GLU A 25 -8.43 6.19 36.95
CA GLU A 25 -7.36 5.85 37.88
C GLU A 25 -6.72 4.52 37.46
N SER A 26 -5.48 4.26 37.89
CA SER A 26 -4.72 3.08 37.48
C SER A 26 -5.45 1.75 37.73
N GLY A 27 -6.19 1.64 38.83
CA GLY A 27 -6.98 0.45 39.16
C GLY A 27 -8.15 0.20 38.19
N LYS A 28 -8.71 1.26 37.61
CA LYS A 28 -9.83 1.16 36.65
C LYS A 28 -9.41 0.51 35.34
N MET A 29 -8.16 0.65 34.92
CA MET A 29 -7.66 -0.01 33.71
C MET A 29 -7.79 -1.54 33.80
N ALA A 30 -7.47 -2.11 34.96
CA ALA A 30 -7.61 -3.54 35.20
C ALA A 30 -9.08 -4.01 35.23
N GLU A 31 -9.97 -3.23 35.84
CA GLU A 31 -11.41 -3.53 35.88
C GLU A 31 -12.02 -3.69 34.47
N TYR A 32 -11.54 -2.91 33.49
CA TYR A 32 -11.97 -2.97 32.11
C TYR A 32 -11.07 -3.85 31.21
N GLY A 33 -10.11 -4.60 31.79
CA GLY A 33 -9.19 -5.48 31.05
C GLY A 33 -8.24 -4.73 30.12
N LEU A 34 -7.92 -3.50 30.46
CA LEU A 34 -7.06 -2.60 29.68
C LEU A 34 -5.63 -2.49 30.24
N ASP A 35 -5.36 -3.11 31.40
CA ASP A 35 -4.02 -3.34 31.94
C ASP A 35 -3.24 -4.39 31.13
N LYS A 36 -3.97 -5.34 30.53
CA LYS A 36 -3.47 -6.36 29.59
C LYS A 36 -4.30 -6.35 28.31
N PRO A 37 -4.18 -5.33 27.49
CA PRO A 37 -5.00 -5.18 26.30
C PRO A 37 -4.76 -6.30 25.31
N GLN A 38 -5.79 -6.72 24.58
CA GLN A 38 -5.66 -7.68 23.47
C GLN A 38 -4.90 -7.08 22.29
N ALA A 39 -5.11 -5.80 22.05
CA ALA A 39 -4.44 -5.07 20.98
C ALA A 39 -4.11 -3.64 21.43
N ARG A 40 -3.04 -3.10 20.87
CA ARG A 40 -2.64 -1.71 20.98
C ARG A 40 -2.42 -1.16 19.59
N ILE A 41 -3.04 -0.02 19.32
CA ILE A 41 -2.76 0.78 18.12
C ILE A 41 -1.94 1.98 18.60
N ALA A 42 -0.77 2.18 17.99
CA ALA A 42 0.07 3.35 18.28
C ALA A 42 0.49 3.97 16.94
N VAL A 43 0.35 5.28 16.82
CA VAL A 43 0.72 6.05 15.64
C VAL A 43 1.47 7.30 16.07
N ASP A 44 2.70 7.42 15.63
CA ASP A 44 3.48 8.65 15.73
C ASP A 44 3.27 9.44 14.45
N TYR A 45 2.93 10.70 14.58
CA TYR A 45 2.70 11.59 13.44
C TYR A 45 3.14 13.01 13.74
N THR A 46 3.29 13.81 12.69
CA THR A 46 3.54 15.25 12.80
C THR A 46 2.26 15.96 12.41
N ASP A 47 1.79 16.87 13.27
CA ASP A 47 0.61 17.69 12.97
C ASP A 47 0.91 18.77 11.91
N THR A 48 -0.12 19.51 11.50
CA THR A 48 0.00 20.59 10.51
C THR A 48 0.93 21.72 10.93
N ASP A 49 1.16 21.88 12.23
CA ASP A 49 2.03 22.89 12.82
C ASP A 49 3.48 22.41 12.99
N GLY A 50 3.77 21.18 12.56
CA GLY A 50 5.10 20.57 12.64
C GLY A 50 5.44 19.93 13.98
N ASN A 51 4.46 19.79 14.90
CA ASN A 51 4.69 19.19 16.20
C ASN A 51 4.55 17.66 16.13
N ALA A 52 5.47 16.95 16.79
CA ALA A 52 5.37 15.51 16.95
C ALA A 52 4.20 15.18 17.90
N LYS A 53 3.36 14.24 17.47
CA LYS A 53 2.19 13.74 18.20
C LYS A 53 2.23 12.22 18.23
N ASN A 54 1.60 11.66 19.23
CA ASN A 54 1.41 10.22 19.37
C ASN A 54 -0.07 9.94 19.66
N TYR A 55 -0.68 9.06 18.88
CA TYR A 55 -2.02 8.54 19.12
C TYR A 55 -1.90 7.12 19.64
N GLU A 56 -2.56 6.80 20.75
CA GLU A 56 -2.59 5.46 21.29
C GLU A 56 -4.00 5.03 21.68
N LEU A 57 -4.35 3.82 21.25
CA LEU A 57 -5.59 3.14 21.58
C LEU A 57 -5.29 1.75 22.12
N PHE A 58 -5.80 1.44 23.30
CA PHE A 58 -5.72 0.13 23.93
C PHE A 58 -7.07 -0.54 23.85
N ILE A 59 -7.15 -1.79 23.42
CA ILE A 59 -8.37 -2.54 23.16
C ILE A 59 -8.40 -3.75 24.07
N SER A 60 -9.43 -3.86 24.91
CA SER A 60 -9.62 -4.99 25.82
C SER A 60 -9.97 -6.27 25.05
N LYS A 61 -9.74 -7.42 25.67
CA LYS A 61 -10.20 -8.72 25.17
C LYS A 61 -11.73 -8.85 25.25
N ASN A 62 -12.30 -8.35 26.33
CA ASN A 62 -13.72 -8.46 26.64
C ASN A 62 -14.35 -7.06 26.71
N GLY A 63 -15.67 -7.00 26.62
CA GLY A 63 -16.45 -5.79 26.75
C GLY A 63 -17.64 -5.98 27.68
N PRO A 64 -18.55 -5.01 27.72
CA PRO A 64 -19.77 -5.16 28.48
C PRO A 64 -20.56 -6.36 27.97
N VAL A 65 -21.06 -7.16 28.91
CA VAL A 65 -21.94 -8.29 28.59
C VAL A 65 -23.34 -7.69 28.30
N GLY A 66 -23.74 -7.72 27.03
CA GLY A 66 -25.10 -7.32 26.62
C GLY A 66 -26.00 -8.53 26.40
N GLU A 67 -27.30 -8.33 26.48
CA GLU A 67 -28.31 -9.40 26.22
C GLU A 67 -28.36 -9.82 24.76
N ASP A 68 -27.85 -9.01 23.84
CA ASP A 68 -27.85 -9.28 22.39
C ASP A 68 -26.44 -9.64 21.91
N ALA A 69 -26.25 -10.87 21.47
CA ALA A 69 -24.99 -11.35 20.88
C ALA A 69 -24.55 -10.53 19.64
N ASP A 70 -25.52 -9.96 18.91
CA ASP A 70 -25.26 -9.08 17.75
C ASP A 70 -24.68 -7.70 18.13
N LYS A 71 -24.63 -7.39 19.43
CA LYS A 71 -24.09 -6.14 19.96
C LYS A 71 -22.79 -6.35 20.75
N ALA A 72 -22.02 -7.38 20.38
CA ALA A 72 -20.71 -7.58 21.00
C ALA A 72 -19.89 -6.29 20.95
N ALA A 73 -19.38 -5.90 22.11
CA ALA A 73 -18.63 -4.66 22.28
C ALA A 73 -17.37 -4.90 23.08
N ARG A 74 -16.43 -3.97 23.00
CA ARG A 74 -15.18 -3.98 23.74
C ARG A 74 -14.95 -2.66 24.45
N TYR A 75 -14.20 -2.69 25.54
CA TYR A 75 -13.68 -1.48 26.13
C TYR A 75 -12.42 -1.05 25.38
N VAL A 76 -12.30 0.24 25.16
CA VAL A 76 -11.11 0.85 24.57
C VAL A 76 -10.70 2.06 25.40
N TYR A 77 -9.40 2.20 25.64
CA TYR A 77 -8.83 3.39 26.24
C TYR A 77 -8.09 4.19 25.19
N SER A 78 -8.52 5.44 25.02
CA SER A 78 -7.83 6.43 24.20
C SER A 78 -6.93 7.28 25.11
N ARG A 79 -5.60 7.24 24.87
CA ARG A 79 -4.66 8.05 25.65
C ARG A 79 -4.89 9.54 25.43
N ASP A 80 -5.15 9.96 24.18
CA ASP A 80 -5.40 11.38 23.84
C ASP A 80 -6.67 11.88 24.48
N GLY A 81 -7.75 11.10 24.42
CA GLY A 81 -9.03 11.41 25.04
C GLY A 81 -9.03 11.20 26.56
N GLN A 82 -7.99 10.59 27.12
CA GLN A 82 -7.89 10.24 28.54
C GLN A 82 -9.15 9.57 29.06
N ALA A 83 -9.78 8.70 28.27
CA ALA A 83 -11.07 8.11 28.62
C ALA A 83 -11.19 6.65 28.13
N ILE A 84 -12.04 5.90 28.86
CA ILE A 84 -12.47 4.57 28.46
C ILE A 84 -13.82 4.71 27.75
N TYR A 85 -13.91 4.09 26.60
CA TYR A 85 -15.08 4.04 25.75
C TYR A 85 -15.55 2.62 25.52
N ILE A 86 -16.79 2.47 25.07
CA ILE A 86 -17.33 1.25 24.47
C ILE A 86 -17.27 1.40 22.95
N ILE A 87 -16.85 0.35 22.27
CA ILE A 87 -16.84 0.24 20.82
C ILE A 87 -17.47 -1.08 20.40
N ARG A 88 -18.26 -1.08 19.34
CA ARG A 88 -18.78 -2.33 18.76
C ARG A 88 -17.64 -3.15 18.19
N GLU A 89 -17.68 -4.46 18.42
CA GLU A 89 -16.65 -5.38 17.91
C GLU A 89 -16.56 -5.33 16.38
N SER A 90 -17.70 -5.20 15.69
CA SER A 90 -17.76 -5.04 14.23
C SER A 90 -16.97 -3.83 13.70
N ASN A 91 -16.80 -2.78 14.49
CA ASN A 91 -15.96 -1.63 14.11
C ASN A 91 -14.46 -1.96 14.23
N LEU A 92 -14.09 -3.03 14.93
CA LEU A 92 -12.72 -3.47 15.15
C LEU A 92 -12.32 -4.67 14.27
N ASP A 93 -13.28 -5.40 13.68
CA ASP A 93 -13.02 -6.58 12.86
C ASP A 93 -12.00 -6.31 11.77
N SER A 94 -12.10 -5.13 11.14
CA SER A 94 -11.16 -4.73 10.10
C SER A 94 -9.71 -4.55 10.60
N PHE A 95 -9.48 -4.41 11.92
CA PHE A 95 -8.15 -4.34 12.52
C PHE A 95 -7.65 -5.72 12.93
N PHE A 96 -8.51 -6.57 13.49
CA PHE A 96 -8.14 -7.92 13.91
C PHE A 96 -7.91 -8.87 12.73
N GLN A 97 -8.50 -8.56 11.58
CA GLN A 97 -8.29 -9.31 10.33
C GLN A 97 -7.09 -8.78 9.52
N LEU A 98 -6.39 -7.74 10.00
CA LEU A 98 -5.22 -7.22 9.32
C LEU A 98 -4.07 -8.22 9.43
N THR A 99 -3.63 -8.69 8.29
CA THR A 99 -2.37 -9.41 8.15
C THR A 99 -1.30 -8.44 7.61
N PRO A 100 0.00 -8.72 7.78
CA PRO A 100 1.06 -7.91 7.18
C PRO A 100 0.83 -7.69 5.67
N GLU A 101 0.27 -8.69 4.98
CA GLU A 101 -0.02 -8.63 3.55
C GLU A 101 -1.10 -7.61 3.19
N ALA A 102 -2.05 -7.33 4.09
CA ALA A 102 -3.09 -6.33 3.89
C ALA A 102 -2.53 -4.89 3.79
N PHE A 103 -1.30 -4.68 4.25
CA PHE A 103 -0.58 -3.41 4.16
C PHE A 103 0.36 -3.32 2.96
N LEU A 104 0.51 -4.38 2.21
CA LEU A 104 1.38 -4.38 1.03
C LEU A 104 0.60 -3.94 -0.19
N SER A 105 1.17 -2.98 -0.93
CA SER A 105 0.57 -2.51 -2.19
C SER A 105 0.39 -3.67 -3.17
N LEU A 106 -0.72 -3.65 -3.89
CA LEU A 106 -0.94 -4.50 -5.06
C LEU A 106 -0.40 -3.85 -6.35
N ASN A 107 0.06 -2.59 -6.29
CA ASN A 107 0.74 -2.00 -7.44
C ASN A 107 2.03 -2.76 -7.72
N VAL A 108 2.24 -3.10 -8.98
CA VAL A 108 3.36 -3.97 -9.36
C VAL A 108 4.69 -3.26 -9.16
N ALA A 109 4.84 -2.07 -9.74
CA ALA A 109 6.05 -1.24 -9.58
C ALA A 109 5.71 0.24 -9.78
N PRO A 110 5.17 0.95 -8.76
CA PRO A 110 4.79 2.35 -8.86
C PRO A 110 6.03 3.25 -8.73
N VAL A 111 6.89 3.26 -9.76
CA VAL A 111 8.08 4.10 -9.80
C VAL A 111 7.68 5.52 -10.19
N LYS A 112 7.97 6.49 -9.34
CA LYS A 112 7.66 7.90 -9.61
C LYS A 112 8.54 8.45 -10.73
N LYS A 113 7.99 9.37 -11.52
CA LYS A 113 8.65 9.96 -12.69
C LYS A 113 10.00 10.61 -12.35
N GLU A 114 10.13 11.20 -11.17
CA GLU A 114 11.36 11.81 -10.69
C GLU A 114 12.49 10.81 -10.36
N ASN A 115 12.19 9.51 -10.28
CA ASN A 115 13.13 8.46 -9.86
C ASN A 115 13.68 7.61 -11.02
N PHE A 116 13.47 8.04 -12.26
CA PHE A 116 14.07 7.39 -13.43
C PHE A 116 14.18 8.39 -14.58
N ASP A 117 15.07 8.15 -15.52
CA ASP A 117 15.22 8.92 -16.74
C ASP A 117 15.00 8.07 -18.01
N THR A 118 15.02 6.76 -17.89
CA THR A 118 14.76 5.86 -19.01
C THR A 118 13.72 4.79 -18.60
N LEU A 119 12.78 4.54 -19.50
CA LEU A 119 11.80 3.46 -19.40
C LEU A 119 11.85 2.64 -20.69
N THR A 120 12.32 1.41 -20.59
CA THR A 120 12.33 0.46 -21.71
C THR A 120 11.20 -0.53 -21.55
N ILE A 121 10.39 -0.71 -22.61
CA ILE A 121 9.28 -1.68 -22.67
C ILE A 121 9.58 -2.67 -23.78
N THR A 122 9.56 -3.96 -23.47
CA THR A 122 9.83 -5.04 -24.42
C THR A 122 8.69 -6.03 -24.46
N THR A 123 8.22 -6.36 -25.64
CA THR A 123 7.20 -7.39 -25.92
C THR A 123 7.70 -8.30 -27.04
N ALA A 124 6.92 -9.31 -27.40
CA ALA A 124 7.20 -10.13 -28.57
C ALA A 124 7.22 -9.34 -29.91
N ALA A 125 6.53 -8.18 -29.96
CA ALA A 125 6.49 -7.30 -31.13
C ALA A 125 7.72 -6.41 -31.28
N GLY A 126 8.55 -6.25 -30.24
CA GLY A 126 9.73 -5.41 -30.22
C GLY A 126 9.93 -4.66 -28.92
N SER A 127 10.83 -3.67 -28.96
CA SER A 127 11.17 -2.83 -27.82
C SER A 127 10.94 -1.36 -28.11
N ALA A 128 10.47 -0.63 -27.09
CA ALA A 128 10.34 0.82 -27.12
C ALA A 128 11.12 1.41 -25.95
N GLU A 129 11.91 2.44 -26.20
CA GLU A 129 12.67 3.17 -25.19
C GLU A 129 12.18 4.60 -25.07
N PHE A 130 11.77 4.96 -23.88
CA PHE A 130 11.38 6.32 -23.51
C PHE A 130 12.51 6.94 -22.69
N THR A 131 12.92 8.15 -23.03
CA THR A 131 13.92 8.91 -22.27
C THR A 131 13.34 10.24 -21.83
N ILE A 132 13.56 10.63 -20.59
CA ILE A 132 13.24 11.95 -20.02
C ILE A 132 14.54 12.74 -19.94
N LYS A 133 14.70 13.71 -20.83
CA LYS A 133 15.82 14.66 -20.76
C LYS A 133 15.41 15.82 -19.85
N ARG A 134 16.02 15.89 -18.68
CA ARG A 134 15.69 16.93 -17.70
C ARG A 134 16.47 18.18 -18.02
N GLY A 135 15.74 19.29 -18.13
CA GLY A 135 16.33 20.61 -18.27
C GLY A 135 16.98 21.10 -16.96
N ILE A 136 17.80 22.15 -17.08
CA ILE A 136 18.41 22.82 -15.93
C ILE A 136 17.60 24.09 -15.61
N GLY A 137 17.17 24.23 -14.38
CA GLY A 137 16.45 25.40 -13.92
C GLY A 137 14.99 25.47 -14.41
N ARG A 138 14.67 26.40 -15.32
CA ARG A 138 13.31 26.60 -15.89
C ARG A 138 13.07 25.88 -17.19
N ASP A 139 14.06 25.16 -17.71
CA ASP A 139 13.92 24.43 -18.95
C ASP A 139 12.94 23.27 -18.75
N ALA A 140 12.03 23.11 -19.69
CA ALA A 140 11.05 22.03 -19.67
C ALA A 140 11.73 20.66 -19.88
N GLU A 141 11.15 19.62 -19.28
CA GLU A 141 11.55 18.25 -19.59
C GLU A 141 11.22 17.94 -21.07
N VAL A 142 12.12 17.25 -21.76
CA VAL A 142 11.93 16.77 -23.12
C VAL A 142 11.75 15.25 -23.09
N TYR A 143 10.67 14.78 -23.68
CA TYR A 143 10.35 13.36 -23.75
C TYR A 143 10.70 12.81 -25.11
N VAL A 144 11.40 11.68 -25.14
CA VAL A 144 11.91 11.05 -26.35
C VAL A 144 11.45 9.59 -26.40
N LEU A 145 10.97 9.13 -27.56
CA LEU A 145 10.64 7.74 -27.83
C LEU A 145 11.51 7.25 -29.01
N ASN A 146 12.35 6.25 -28.79
CA ASN A 146 13.26 5.67 -29.80
C ASN A 146 14.05 6.74 -30.57
N GLY A 147 14.53 7.77 -29.85
CA GLY A 147 15.32 8.85 -30.43
C GLY A 147 14.50 10.03 -31.01
N ALA A 148 13.18 9.92 -31.14
CA ALA A 148 12.30 10.99 -31.62
C ALA A 148 11.56 11.69 -30.47
N GLU A 149 11.49 13.03 -30.50
CA GLU A 149 10.73 13.79 -29.52
C GLU A 149 9.23 13.48 -29.60
N ILE A 150 8.61 13.38 -28.44
CA ILE A 150 7.17 13.19 -28.27
C ILE A 150 6.60 14.21 -27.27
N THR A 151 5.29 14.37 -27.27
CA THR A 151 4.63 15.22 -26.28
C THR A 151 4.61 14.56 -24.90
N GLU A 152 4.64 15.38 -23.84
CA GLU A 152 4.44 14.90 -22.47
C GLU A 152 3.14 14.10 -22.32
N ALA A 153 2.06 14.52 -22.95
CA ALA A 153 0.78 13.81 -22.91
C ALA A 153 0.89 12.37 -23.44
N ARG A 154 1.67 12.17 -24.53
CA ARG A 154 1.92 10.84 -25.09
C ARG A 154 2.76 9.97 -24.14
N PHE A 155 3.81 10.52 -23.54
CA PHE A 155 4.59 9.83 -22.54
C PHE A 155 3.71 9.45 -21.34
N ASN A 156 2.98 10.40 -20.79
CA ASN A 156 2.14 10.22 -19.61
C ASN A 156 1.04 9.17 -19.84
N SER A 157 0.48 9.05 -21.05
CA SER A 157 -0.54 8.04 -21.35
C SER A 157 -0.06 6.60 -21.15
N ILE A 158 1.22 6.33 -21.39
CA ILE A 158 1.84 5.02 -21.20
C ILE A 158 2.37 4.88 -19.75
N TYR A 159 3.08 5.90 -19.27
CA TYR A 159 3.65 5.90 -17.94
C TYR A 159 2.61 5.68 -16.85
N TYR A 160 1.47 6.37 -16.89
CA TYR A 160 0.43 6.23 -15.87
C TYR A 160 -0.26 4.86 -15.90
N GLN A 161 -0.33 4.19 -17.04
CA GLN A 161 -0.83 2.82 -17.11
C GLN A 161 0.09 1.87 -16.33
N LEU A 162 1.42 1.99 -16.50
CA LEU A 162 2.40 1.19 -15.76
C LEU A 162 2.49 1.59 -14.29
N TYR A 163 2.41 2.89 -13.99
CA TYR A 163 2.43 3.40 -12.61
C TYR A 163 1.23 2.91 -11.78
N ALA A 164 0.04 2.91 -12.38
CA ALA A 164 -1.19 2.45 -11.75
C ALA A 164 -1.42 0.94 -11.92
N PHE A 165 -0.51 0.24 -12.59
CA PHE A 165 -0.66 -1.18 -12.87
C PHE A 165 -0.66 -2.00 -11.58
N SER A 166 -1.77 -2.67 -11.31
CA SER A 166 -1.98 -3.40 -10.07
C SER A 166 -2.30 -4.87 -10.30
N ALA A 167 -1.78 -5.69 -9.41
CA ALA A 167 -2.13 -7.10 -9.31
C ALA A 167 -3.54 -7.29 -8.73
N GLU A 168 -4.09 -8.45 -8.97
CA GLU A 168 -5.37 -8.86 -8.37
C GLU A 168 -5.18 -9.43 -6.97
N ARG A 169 -4.08 -10.13 -6.75
CA ARG A 169 -3.76 -10.70 -5.44
C ARG A 169 -2.26 -10.88 -5.22
N ARG A 170 -1.89 -10.96 -3.95
CA ARG A 170 -0.56 -11.33 -3.49
C ARG A 170 -0.50 -12.83 -3.17
N VAL A 171 0.67 -13.41 -3.38
CA VAL A 171 1.01 -14.82 -3.07
C VAL A 171 2.36 -14.88 -2.36
N SER A 172 2.78 -16.04 -1.89
CA SER A 172 4.17 -16.31 -1.51
C SER A 172 5.09 -16.17 -2.75
N ASP A 173 6.40 -16.05 -2.55
CA ASP A 173 7.32 -15.94 -3.69
C ASP A 173 7.21 -17.15 -4.61
N ILE A 174 6.81 -16.91 -5.85
CA ILE A 174 6.64 -17.91 -6.90
C ILE A 174 7.68 -17.78 -8.01
N ALA A 175 8.76 -17.01 -7.80
CA ALA A 175 9.76 -16.73 -8.84
C ALA A 175 10.30 -18.01 -9.51
N ASP A 176 10.57 -19.05 -8.73
CA ASP A 176 11.08 -20.34 -9.23
C ASP A 176 10.02 -21.15 -10.03
N GLN A 177 8.75 -20.81 -9.91
CA GLN A 177 7.66 -21.44 -10.66
C GLN A 177 7.42 -20.77 -12.02
N LEU A 178 7.97 -19.58 -12.23
CA LEU A 178 7.84 -18.80 -13.45
C LEU A 178 8.95 -19.19 -14.45
N THR A 179 8.73 -20.27 -15.17
CA THR A 179 9.73 -20.89 -16.08
C THR A 179 9.56 -20.53 -17.55
N LYS A 180 8.49 -19.81 -17.90
CA LYS A 180 8.19 -19.38 -19.26
C LYS A 180 8.85 -18.03 -19.58
N GLU A 181 8.96 -17.71 -20.87
CA GLU A 181 9.40 -16.38 -21.29
C GLU A 181 8.37 -15.30 -20.91
N PRO A 182 8.83 -14.11 -20.50
CA PRO A 182 7.96 -13.00 -20.21
C PRO A 182 7.22 -12.51 -21.49
N VAL A 183 5.96 -12.20 -21.37
CA VAL A 183 5.16 -11.61 -22.47
C VAL A 183 5.37 -10.09 -22.52
N LEU A 184 5.71 -9.49 -21.41
CA LEU A 184 6.02 -8.08 -21.27
C LEU A 184 7.13 -7.92 -20.24
N THR A 185 8.15 -7.16 -20.59
CA THR A 185 9.18 -6.69 -19.68
C THR A 185 9.24 -5.17 -19.73
N TYR A 186 9.31 -4.52 -18.59
CA TYR A 186 9.62 -3.09 -18.54
C TYR A 186 10.65 -2.79 -17.46
N VAL A 187 11.53 -1.84 -17.77
CA VAL A 187 12.66 -1.47 -16.93
C VAL A 187 12.67 0.05 -16.77
N TYR A 188 12.58 0.50 -15.54
CA TYR A 188 12.90 1.88 -15.17
C TYR A 188 14.38 1.95 -14.80
N SER A 189 15.10 2.88 -15.39
CA SER A 189 16.53 3.10 -15.12
C SER A 189 16.77 4.55 -14.76
N ASP A 190 17.59 4.77 -13.74
CA ASP A 190 18.08 6.09 -13.35
C ASP A 190 19.58 6.15 -13.65
N SER A 191 20.01 7.08 -14.49
CA SER A 191 21.40 7.29 -14.88
C SER A 191 22.22 8.03 -13.83
N ALA A 192 21.59 8.58 -12.77
CA ALA A 192 22.29 9.24 -11.69
C ALA A 192 23.25 8.28 -10.96
N VAL A 193 24.32 8.82 -10.42
CA VAL A 193 25.31 8.03 -9.64
C VAL A 193 24.63 7.44 -8.41
N GLY A 194 24.55 6.11 -8.35
CA GLY A 194 23.80 5.39 -7.32
C GLY A 194 22.34 5.15 -7.66
N GLY A 195 21.89 5.57 -8.84
CA GLY A 195 20.56 5.26 -9.38
C GLY A 195 20.36 3.75 -9.53
N GLY A 196 19.14 3.30 -9.28
CA GLY A 196 18.76 1.90 -9.35
C GLY A 196 17.91 1.58 -10.56
N ASN A 197 17.90 0.29 -10.95
CA ASN A 197 16.97 -0.20 -11.94
C ASN A 197 15.80 -0.92 -11.26
N VAL A 198 14.59 -0.71 -11.76
CA VAL A 198 13.44 -1.51 -11.40
C VAL A 198 12.98 -2.25 -12.64
N GLN A 199 13.21 -3.56 -12.65
CA GLN A 199 12.78 -4.45 -13.73
C GLN A 199 11.52 -5.20 -13.33
N VAL A 200 10.56 -5.22 -14.23
CA VAL A 200 9.32 -6.00 -14.10
C VAL A 200 9.18 -6.91 -15.30
N GLU A 201 8.89 -8.18 -15.02
CA GLU A 201 8.61 -9.19 -16.01
C GLU A 201 7.23 -9.79 -15.76
N LEU A 202 6.35 -9.79 -16.75
CA LEU A 202 5.07 -10.48 -16.68
C LEU A 202 5.20 -11.84 -17.37
N ILE A 203 5.21 -12.89 -16.57
CA ILE A 203 5.49 -14.26 -17.00
C ILE A 203 4.22 -15.11 -16.86
N PRO A 204 3.84 -15.90 -17.89
CA PRO A 204 2.66 -16.76 -17.82
C PRO A 204 2.74 -17.72 -16.61
N TYR A 205 1.77 -17.63 -15.69
CA TYR A 205 1.67 -18.49 -14.52
C TYR A 205 0.66 -19.61 -14.77
N ASP A 206 -0.62 -19.28 -14.92
CA ASP A 206 -1.69 -20.21 -15.19
C ASP A 206 -2.63 -19.71 -16.32
N GLN A 207 -3.83 -20.28 -16.45
CA GLN A 207 -4.80 -19.90 -17.48
C GLN A 207 -5.36 -18.48 -17.29
N ASN A 208 -5.37 -17.97 -16.04
CA ASN A 208 -6.00 -16.70 -15.68
C ASN A 208 -5.00 -15.62 -15.32
N TYR A 209 -3.76 -15.98 -14.97
CA TYR A 209 -2.80 -15.07 -14.39
C TYR A 209 -1.42 -15.08 -15.06
N TYR A 210 -0.78 -13.92 -14.99
CA TYR A 210 0.65 -13.76 -15.10
C TYR A 210 1.23 -13.56 -13.69
N GLY A 211 2.41 -14.13 -13.42
CA GLY A 211 3.23 -13.73 -12.28
C GLY A 211 3.99 -12.46 -12.63
N ALA A 212 3.90 -11.44 -11.78
CA ALA A 212 4.72 -10.25 -11.90
C ALA A 212 6.00 -10.42 -11.09
N LYS A 213 7.14 -10.54 -11.78
CA LYS A 213 8.47 -10.67 -11.20
C LYS A 213 9.14 -9.31 -11.18
N VAL A 214 9.36 -8.76 -9.99
CA VAL A 214 9.98 -7.45 -9.77
C VAL A 214 11.36 -7.65 -9.16
N ASN A 215 12.40 -7.24 -9.86
CA ASN A 215 13.80 -7.42 -9.43
C ASN A 215 14.09 -8.85 -8.95
N GLY A 216 13.64 -9.86 -9.72
CA GLY A 216 13.88 -11.27 -9.44
C GLY A 216 12.92 -11.95 -8.48
N LYS A 217 12.01 -11.21 -7.79
CA LYS A 217 11.02 -11.77 -6.86
C LYS A 217 9.60 -11.65 -7.40
N ALA A 218 8.77 -12.65 -7.15
CA ALA A 218 7.40 -12.70 -7.67
C ALA A 218 6.38 -12.99 -6.58
N PHE A 219 5.78 -11.94 -6.05
CA PHE A 219 4.75 -12.01 -5.01
C PHE A 219 3.35 -11.63 -5.50
N LEU A 220 3.20 -11.30 -6.78
CA LEU A 220 2.00 -10.70 -7.32
C LEU A 220 1.47 -11.48 -8.51
N LEU A 221 0.16 -11.72 -8.54
CA LEU A 221 -0.55 -12.29 -9.67
C LEU A 221 -1.43 -11.21 -10.34
N VAL A 222 -1.23 -11.04 -11.64
CA VAL A 222 -1.92 -10.08 -12.47
C VAL A 222 -2.87 -10.82 -13.41
N ASN A 223 -4.13 -10.36 -13.49
CA ASN A 223 -5.10 -10.94 -14.39
C ASN A 223 -4.68 -10.72 -15.87
N ARG A 224 -4.79 -11.78 -16.69
CA ARG A 224 -4.39 -11.73 -18.10
C ARG A 224 -5.12 -10.68 -18.92
N GLN A 225 -6.40 -10.43 -18.64
CA GLN A 225 -7.18 -9.43 -19.37
C GLN A 225 -6.57 -8.03 -19.20
N ARG A 226 -6.12 -7.69 -17.98
CA ARG A 226 -5.45 -6.38 -17.74
C ARG A 226 -4.14 -6.22 -18.48
N VAL A 227 -3.40 -7.30 -18.69
CA VAL A 227 -2.13 -7.23 -19.45
C VAL A 227 -2.39 -6.98 -20.91
N ASN A 228 -3.43 -7.60 -21.47
CA ASN A 228 -3.83 -7.40 -22.88
C ASN A 228 -4.32 -5.98 -23.18
N GLU A 229 -4.72 -5.21 -22.16
CA GLU A 229 -5.11 -3.80 -22.31
C GLU A 229 -3.89 -2.85 -22.40
N ILE A 230 -2.71 -3.33 -21.99
CA ILE A 230 -1.47 -2.53 -21.95
C ILE A 230 -0.50 -2.91 -23.10
N SER A 231 -0.66 -4.13 -23.64
CA SER A 231 0.20 -4.69 -24.72
C SER A 231 -0.33 -4.33 -26.15
#